data_3b883da63f423124c5db952b8b0759c7
#
_entry.id   3b883da63f423124c5db952b8b0759c7
#
_cell.length_a   1.000
_cell.length_b   1.000
_cell.length_c   1.000
_cell.angle_alpha   90.00
_cell.angle_beta   90.00
_cell.angle_gamma   90.00
#
_symmetry.space_group_name_H-M   'P 1'
#
loop_
_entity.id
_entity.type
_entity.pdbx_description
1 polymer ?
#
loop_
_entity_poly.entity_id
_entity_poly.type
_entity_poly.pdbx_seq_one_letter_code
_entity_poly.pdbx_strand_id
1 'polypeptide(L)'
;VGALIGILIIGLLTAKRSIYATAAILMGFGFVAMLAFSFTLEQVEFLYVLAVCIGLGVNAAVIALYAIVLEVYPVDIRVTGIGWAIGVGRFSAILTPAIAGLLLGAGIELTMLYCLFAVPMLLAVGSVLAIRSRRFP
;
A
#
# COMPACT_ATOMS: atom_id res chain seq x y z
N VAL A 1 -5.08 -14.95 2.44
CA VAL A 1 -6.01 -14.72 3.58
C VAL A 1 -6.08 -13.22 3.89
N GLY A 2 -4.95 -12.53 4.17
CA GLY A 2 -4.94 -11.10 4.50
C GLY A 2 -5.60 -10.19 3.45
N ALA A 3 -5.42 -10.45 2.17
CA ALA A 3 -6.04 -9.69 1.10
C ALA A 3 -7.58 -9.75 1.11
N LEU A 4 -8.17 -10.93 1.34
CA LEU A 4 -9.62 -11.11 1.40
C LEU A 4 -10.21 -10.37 2.61
N ILE A 5 -9.57 -10.47 3.76
CA ILE A 5 -9.95 -9.74 4.97
C ILE A 5 -9.85 -8.23 4.73
N GLY A 6 -8.80 -7.78 4.04
CA GLY A 6 -8.60 -6.38 3.68
C GLY A 6 -9.75 -5.80 2.83
N ILE A 7 -10.23 -6.57 1.85
CA ILE A 7 -11.37 -6.17 0.99
C ILE A 7 -12.64 -5.98 1.82
N LEU A 8 -12.94 -6.92 2.72
CA LEU A 8 -14.12 -6.83 3.59
C LEU A 8 -14.04 -5.63 4.55
N ILE A 9 -12.87 -5.41 5.15
CA ILE A 9 -12.64 -4.28 6.06
C ILE A 9 -12.80 -2.94 5.33
N ILE A 10 -12.28 -2.80 4.12
CA ILE A 10 -12.49 -1.58 3.31
C ILE A 10 -13.98 -1.33 3.08
N GLY A 11 -14.72 -2.34 2.64
CA GLY A 11 -16.16 -2.18 2.39
C GLY A 11 -16.92 -1.68 3.61
N LEU A 12 -16.61 -2.22 4.79
CA LEU A 12 -17.26 -1.83 6.05
C LEU A 12 -16.80 -0.45 6.57
N LEU A 13 -15.50 -0.13 6.45
CA LEU A 13 -14.95 1.15 6.92
C LEU A 13 -15.33 2.32 6.02
N THR A 14 -15.40 2.12 4.71
CA THR A 14 -15.79 3.16 3.74
C THR A 14 -17.28 3.52 3.85
N ALA A 15 -18.11 2.61 4.32
CA ALA A 15 -19.52 2.90 4.61
C ALA A 15 -19.71 3.93 5.75
N LYS A 16 -18.72 4.08 6.63
CA LYS A 16 -18.80 4.96 7.82
C LYS A 16 -17.84 6.15 7.78
N ARG A 17 -16.83 6.17 6.91
CA ARG A 17 -15.77 7.21 6.83
C ARG A 17 -15.48 7.56 5.38
N SER A 18 -14.86 8.74 5.17
CA SER A 18 -14.38 9.12 3.84
C SER A 18 -13.34 8.13 3.33
N ILE A 19 -13.37 7.83 2.03
CA ILE A 19 -12.46 6.89 1.39
C ILE A 19 -10.99 7.28 1.57
N TYR A 20 -10.69 8.58 1.58
CA TYR A 20 -9.34 9.14 1.79
C TYR A 20 -8.81 8.83 3.20
N ALA A 21 -9.66 8.97 4.23
CA ALA A 21 -9.27 8.65 5.60
C ALA A 21 -9.04 7.15 5.77
N THR A 22 -9.93 6.34 5.21
CA THR A 22 -9.80 4.87 5.25
C THR A 22 -8.55 4.41 4.52
N ALA A 23 -8.26 4.95 3.34
CA ALA A 23 -7.05 4.67 2.59
C ALA A 23 -5.79 5.01 3.41
N ALA A 24 -5.71 6.22 3.98
CA ALA A 24 -4.57 6.65 4.77
C ALA A 24 -4.33 5.79 6.01
N ILE A 25 -5.41 5.39 6.72
CA ILE A 25 -5.32 4.51 7.90
C ILE A 25 -4.79 3.12 7.51
N LEU A 26 -5.34 2.53 6.45
CA LEU A 26 -4.94 1.18 6.04
C LEU A 26 -3.53 1.14 5.45
N MET A 27 -3.14 2.18 4.69
CA MET A 27 -1.76 2.36 4.24
C MET A 27 -0.80 2.54 5.41
N GLY A 28 -1.16 3.39 6.38
CA GLY A 28 -0.38 3.59 7.59
C GLY A 28 -0.22 2.31 8.41
N PHE A 29 -1.30 1.53 8.53
CA PHE A 29 -1.26 0.22 9.17
C PHE A 29 -0.32 -0.75 8.43
N GLY A 30 -0.40 -0.83 7.11
CA GLY A 30 0.50 -1.65 6.30
C GLY A 30 1.97 -1.21 6.42
N PHE A 31 2.23 0.10 6.47
CA PHE A 31 3.56 0.65 6.70
C PHE A 31 4.14 0.22 8.06
N VAL A 32 3.36 0.37 9.14
CA VAL A 32 3.78 -0.05 10.49
C VAL A 32 4.01 -1.57 10.54
N ALA A 33 3.12 -2.36 9.93
CA ALA A 33 3.28 -3.81 9.86
C ALA A 33 4.56 -4.21 9.10
N MET A 34 4.91 -3.48 8.03
CA MET A 34 6.12 -3.73 7.25
C MET A 34 7.39 -3.38 8.04
N LEU A 35 7.38 -2.28 8.81
CA LEU A 35 8.48 -1.97 9.72
C LEU A 35 8.60 -3.00 10.85
N ALA A 36 7.49 -3.40 11.47
CA ALA A 36 7.49 -4.43 12.50
C ALA A 36 8.05 -5.75 11.96
N PHE A 37 7.67 -6.14 10.75
CA PHE A 37 8.21 -7.32 10.06
C PHE A 37 9.74 -7.24 9.90
N SER A 38 10.27 -6.07 9.54
CA SER A 38 11.70 -5.81 9.37
C SER A 38 12.52 -6.08 10.65
N PHE A 39 11.95 -5.76 11.82
CA PHE A 39 12.65 -5.93 13.11
C PHE A 39 12.37 -7.27 13.81
N THR A 40 11.45 -8.08 13.28
CA THR A 40 11.00 -9.33 13.93
C THR A 40 11.40 -10.58 13.12
N LEU A 41 12.39 -10.47 12.23
CA LEU A 41 12.80 -11.54 11.31
C LEU A 41 13.25 -12.84 12.01
N GLU A 42 13.68 -12.77 13.28
CA GLU A 42 14.13 -13.94 14.05
C GLU A 42 12.99 -14.76 14.66
N GLN A 43 11.78 -14.19 14.76
CA GLN A 43 10.64 -14.83 15.43
C GLN A 43 9.60 -15.32 14.42
N VAL A 44 9.76 -16.54 13.94
CA VAL A 44 8.97 -17.14 12.86
C VAL A 44 7.46 -17.11 13.11
N GLU A 45 7.02 -17.28 14.36
CA GLU A 45 5.58 -17.28 14.69
C GLU A 45 4.91 -15.92 14.43
N PHE A 46 5.61 -14.83 14.75
CA PHE A 46 5.11 -13.48 14.50
C PHE A 46 5.16 -13.09 13.01
N LEU A 47 6.08 -13.67 12.24
CA LEU A 47 6.20 -13.36 10.80
C LEU A 47 4.93 -13.71 10.02
N TYR A 48 4.26 -14.81 10.35
CA TYR A 48 2.99 -15.18 9.68
C TYR A 48 1.89 -14.15 9.95
N VAL A 49 1.76 -13.69 11.19
CA VAL A 49 0.76 -12.68 11.57
C VAL A 49 1.07 -11.35 10.87
N LEU A 50 2.32 -10.90 10.90
CA LEU A 50 2.75 -9.67 10.27
C LEU A 50 2.60 -9.73 8.74
N ALA A 51 2.89 -10.86 8.10
CA ALA A 51 2.68 -11.05 6.67
C ALA A 51 1.19 -10.91 6.28
N VAL A 52 0.27 -11.46 7.12
CA VAL A 52 -1.17 -11.26 6.93
C VAL A 52 -1.56 -9.79 7.09
N CYS A 53 -1.01 -9.09 8.08
CA CYS A 53 -1.24 -7.66 8.31
C CYS A 53 -0.72 -6.80 7.14
N ILE A 54 0.48 -7.08 6.61
CA ILE A 54 1.02 -6.41 5.43
C ILE A 54 0.10 -6.65 4.23
N GLY A 55 -0.28 -7.91 3.98
CA GLY A 55 -1.18 -8.27 2.89
C GLY A 55 -2.54 -7.56 3.00
N LEU A 56 -3.08 -7.41 4.21
CA LEU A 56 -4.29 -6.66 4.48
C LEU A 56 -4.09 -5.18 4.15
N GLY A 57 -3.07 -4.53 4.69
CA GLY A 57 -2.81 -3.10 4.50
C GLY A 57 -2.55 -2.74 3.04
N VAL A 58 -1.68 -3.50 2.35
CA VAL A 58 -1.29 -3.24 0.95
C VAL A 58 -2.47 -3.46 -0.01
N ASN A 59 -3.19 -4.58 0.08
CA ASN A 59 -4.32 -4.83 -0.81
C ASN A 59 -5.47 -3.86 -0.58
N ALA A 60 -5.76 -3.56 0.67
CA ALA A 60 -6.73 -2.56 1.05
C ALA A 60 -6.37 -1.18 0.48
N ALA A 61 -5.10 -0.78 0.55
CA ALA A 61 -4.60 0.46 -0.03
C ALA A 61 -4.80 0.53 -1.54
N VAL A 62 -4.49 -0.53 -2.27
CA VAL A 62 -4.65 -0.60 -3.73
C VAL A 62 -6.12 -0.38 -4.14
N ILE A 63 -7.06 -1.04 -3.46
CA ILE A 63 -8.48 -0.91 -3.74
C ILE A 63 -8.97 0.52 -3.44
N ALA A 64 -8.53 1.10 -2.31
CA ALA A 64 -8.86 2.45 -1.95
C ALA A 64 -8.32 3.48 -2.96
N LEU A 65 -7.10 3.27 -3.46
CA LEU A 65 -6.53 4.13 -4.51
C LEU A 65 -7.34 4.08 -5.81
N TYR A 66 -7.79 2.89 -6.24
CA TYR A 66 -8.65 2.79 -7.42
C TYR A 66 -9.96 3.53 -7.23
N ALA A 67 -10.58 3.44 -6.06
CA ALA A 67 -11.80 4.18 -5.78
C ALA A 67 -11.57 5.70 -5.72
N ILE A 68 -10.43 6.17 -5.18
CA ILE A 68 -10.04 7.59 -5.21
C ILE A 68 -9.86 8.09 -6.64
N VAL A 69 -9.24 7.30 -7.52
CA VAL A 69 -9.08 7.65 -8.94
C VAL A 69 -10.44 7.85 -9.62
N LEU A 70 -11.44 7.01 -9.29
CA LEU A 70 -12.80 7.15 -9.80
C LEU A 70 -13.48 8.46 -9.39
N GLU A 71 -13.14 9.00 -8.23
CA GLU A 71 -13.67 10.28 -7.75
C GLU A 71 -12.91 11.50 -8.31
N VAL A 72 -11.60 11.34 -8.54
CA VAL A 72 -10.71 12.45 -8.93
C VAL A 72 -10.81 12.76 -10.42
N TYR A 73 -10.89 11.74 -11.27
CA TYR A 73 -10.88 11.92 -12.73
C TYR A 73 -12.28 12.11 -13.31
N PRO A 74 -12.45 13.10 -14.25
CA PRO A 74 -13.65 13.24 -15.05
C PRO A 74 -13.96 11.95 -15.83
N VAL A 75 -15.24 11.73 -16.14
CA VAL A 75 -15.71 10.49 -16.80
C VAL A 75 -14.97 10.22 -18.11
N ASP A 76 -14.69 11.25 -18.87
CA ASP A 76 -14.10 11.17 -20.23
C ASP A 76 -12.68 10.58 -20.22
N ILE A 77 -11.89 10.85 -19.18
CA ILE A 77 -10.48 10.42 -19.10
C ILE A 77 -10.24 9.40 -17.99
N ARG A 78 -11.29 9.00 -17.28
CA ARG A 78 -11.21 8.10 -16.12
C ARG A 78 -10.58 6.75 -16.45
N VAL A 79 -10.99 6.13 -17.56
CA VAL A 79 -10.46 4.84 -18.01
C VAL A 79 -8.97 4.93 -18.32
N THR A 80 -8.56 5.99 -19.00
CA THR A 80 -7.16 6.24 -19.34
C THR A 80 -6.33 6.48 -18.06
N GLY A 81 -6.84 7.27 -17.13
CA GLY A 81 -6.19 7.53 -15.84
C GLY A 81 -5.98 6.27 -15.00
N ILE A 82 -7.01 5.42 -14.91
CA ILE A 82 -6.91 4.13 -14.23
C ILE A 82 -5.91 3.22 -14.94
N GLY A 83 -5.97 3.13 -16.27
CA GLY A 83 -5.05 2.33 -17.07
C GLY A 83 -3.59 2.72 -16.83
N TRP A 84 -3.27 4.02 -16.80
CA TRP A 84 -1.94 4.51 -16.46
C TRP A 84 -1.52 4.15 -15.02
N ALA A 85 -2.39 4.34 -14.05
CA ALA A 85 -2.10 4.01 -12.66
C ALA A 85 -1.80 2.52 -12.47
N ILE A 86 -2.61 1.65 -13.10
CA ILE A 86 -2.40 0.20 -13.09
C ILE A 86 -1.11 -0.17 -13.83
N GLY A 87 -0.85 0.42 -14.99
CA GLY A 87 0.34 0.15 -15.80
C GLY A 87 1.63 0.46 -15.05
N VAL A 88 1.73 1.64 -14.45
CA VAL A 88 2.90 2.03 -13.65
C VAL A 88 3.04 1.12 -12.42
N GLY A 89 1.94 0.78 -11.75
CA GLY A 89 1.98 -0.14 -10.61
C GLY A 89 2.45 -1.54 -10.99
N ARG A 90 2.00 -2.07 -12.14
CA ARG A 90 2.44 -3.37 -12.65
C ARG A 90 3.91 -3.37 -13.07
N PHE A 91 4.36 -2.31 -13.70
CA PHE A 91 5.77 -2.14 -14.05
C PHE A 91 6.67 -2.13 -12.81
N SER A 92 6.27 -1.41 -11.77
CA SER A 92 6.97 -1.41 -10.47
C SER A 92 7.00 -2.80 -9.84
N ALA A 93 5.90 -3.57 -9.92
CA ALA A 93 5.84 -4.93 -9.39
C ALA A 93 6.81 -5.91 -10.09
N ILE A 94 7.07 -5.70 -11.38
CA ILE A 94 8.06 -6.49 -12.14
C ILE A 94 9.50 -6.11 -11.72
N LEU A 95 9.75 -4.82 -11.51
CA LEU A 95 11.08 -4.33 -11.14
C LEU A 95 11.47 -4.66 -9.70
N THR A 96 10.49 -4.70 -8.79
CA THR A 96 10.74 -4.91 -7.36
C THR A 96 11.56 -6.17 -7.04
N PRO A 97 11.25 -7.38 -7.56
CA PRO A 97 12.06 -8.56 -7.30
C PRO A 97 13.47 -8.45 -7.85
N ALA A 98 13.64 -7.83 -9.02
CA ALA A 98 14.97 -7.64 -9.63
C ALA A 98 15.82 -6.68 -8.79
N ILE A 99 15.26 -5.56 -8.36
CA ILE A 99 15.95 -4.60 -7.48
C ILE A 99 16.28 -5.26 -6.14
N ALA A 100 15.33 -5.99 -5.54
CA ALA A 100 15.56 -6.71 -4.29
C ALA A 100 16.70 -7.72 -4.41
N GLY A 101 16.72 -8.50 -5.49
CA GLY A 101 17.79 -9.46 -5.74
C GLY A 101 19.17 -8.82 -5.92
N LEU A 102 19.25 -7.68 -6.62
CA LEU A 102 20.49 -6.92 -6.79
C LEU A 102 20.98 -6.34 -5.45
N LEU A 103 20.10 -5.78 -4.65
CA LEU A 103 20.46 -5.20 -3.36
C LEU A 103 20.94 -6.27 -2.36
N LEU A 104 20.27 -7.42 -2.30
CA LEU A 104 20.70 -8.55 -1.48
C LEU A 104 22.03 -9.13 -1.98
N GLY A 105 22.22 -9.21 -3.30
CA GLY A 105 23.50 -9.63 -3.90
C GLY A 105 24.64 -8.65 -3.62
N ALA A 106 24.35 -7.37 -3.39
CA ALA A 106 25.31 -6.36 -2.97
C ALA A 106 25.60 -6.37 -1.45
N GLY A 107 25.01 -7.32 -0.70
CA GLY A 107 25.23 -7.47 0.74
C GLY A 107 24.37 -6.59 1.62
N ILE A 108 23.29 -6.01 1.07
CA ILE A 108 22.32 -5.25 1.87
C ILE A 108 21.49 -6.23 2.72
N GLU A 109 21.39 -5.95 4.01
CA GLU A 109 20.61 -6.76 4.94
C GLU A 109 19.13 -6.72 4.62
N LEU A 110 18.45 -7.83 4.87
CA LEU A 110 17.01 -7.98 4.63
C LEU A 110 16.19 -6.91 5.38
N THR A 111 16.59 -6.57 6.59
CA THR A 111 15.98 -5.49 7.41
C THR A 111 16.01 -4.16 6.67
N MET A 112 17.16 -3.78 6.12
CA MET A 112 17.32 -2.53 5.39
C MET A 112 16.50 -2.52 4.09
N LEU A 113 16.37 -3.67 3.43
CA LEU A 113 15.55 -3.84 2.24
C LEU A 113 14.07 -3.56 2.53
N TYR A 114 13.52 -4.12 3.61
CA TYR A 114 12.14 -3.84 4.02
C TYR A 114 11.92 -2.38 4.40
N CYS A 115 12.86 -1.75 5.09
CA CYS A 115 12.80 -0.32 5.39
C CYS A 115 12.77 0.52 4.11
N LEU A 116 13.59 0.17 3.11
CA LEU A 116 13.62 0.87 1.83
C LEU A 116 12.29 0.76 1.08
N PHE A 117 11.69 -0.44 1.04
CA PHE A 117 10.39 -0.65 0.40
C PHE A 117 9.20 -0.08 1.19
N ALA A 118 9.37 0.26 2.46
CA ALA A 118 8.37 0.97 3.23
C ALA A 118 8.26 2.46 2.82
N VAL A 119 9.33 3.08 2.28
CA VAL A 119 9.34 4.51 1.90
C VAL A 119 8.27 4.87 0.87
N PRO A 120 8.10 4.14 -0.26
CA PRO A 120 7.02 4.42 -1.22
C PRO A 120 5.62 4.41 -0.59
N MET A 121 5.41 3.57 0.41
CA MET A 121 4.12 3.48 1.11
C MET A 121 3.85 4.73 1.96
N LEU A 122 4.89 5.29 2.58
CA LEU A 122 4.82 6.58 3.29
C LEU A 122 4.50 7.73 2.34
N LEU A 123 5.13 7.77 1.15
CA LEU A 123 4.84 8.76 0.12
C LEU A 123 3.39 8.64 -0.38
N ALA A 124 2.87 7.43 -0.52
CA ALA A 124 1.48 7.20 -0.90
C ALA A 124 0.51 7.73 0.17
N VAL A 125 0.77 7.48 1.47
CA VAL A 125 -0.02 8.06 2.58
C VAL A 125 -0.03 9.58 2.51
N GLY A 126 1.14 10.21 2.36
CA GLY A 126 1.28 11.66 2.25
C GLY A 126 0.50 12.23 1.08
N SER A 127 0.55 11.57 -0.09
CA SER A 127 -0.18 11.98 -1.29
C SER A 127 -1.69 11.93 -1.09
N VAL A 128 -2.21 10.86 -0.48
CA VAL A 128 -3.65 10.70 -0.19
C VAL A 128 -4.14 11.77 0.79
N LEU A 129 -3.35 12.07 1.83
CA LEU A 129 -3.68 13.12 2.79
C LEU A 129 -3.64 14.51 2.17
N ALA A 130 -2.69 14.78 1.28
CA ALA A 130 -2.59 16.05 0.55
C ALA A 130 -3.79 16.26 -0.39
N ILE A 131 -4.27 15.21 -1.06
CA ILE A 131 -5.48 15.28 -1.90
C ILE A 131 -6.70 15.58 -1.02
N ARG A 132 -6.82 14.90 0.12
CA ARG A 132 -7.91 15.12 1.08
C ARG A 132 -7.98 16.56 1.55
N SER A 133 -6.83 17.15 1.96
CA SER A 133 -6.77 18.52 2.49
C SER A 133 -7.17 19.59 1.47
N ARG A 134 -6.99 19.32 0.17
CA ARG A 134 -7.37 20.24 -0.91
C ARG A 134 -8.85 20.18 -1.28
N ARG A 135 -9.52 19.06 -1.02
CA ARG A 135 -10.94 18.86 -1.39
C ARG A 135 -11.92 19.17 -0.28
N PHE A 136 -11.47 19.12 0.96
CA PHE A 136 -12.29 19.36 2.15
C PHE A 136 -11.54 20.34 3.06
N PRO A 137 -11.54 21.66 2.69
CA PRO A 137 -10.95 22.70 3.53
C PRO A 137 -11.66 22.87 4.86
#